data_feb7715d52771b5817f985c41ad179f8
#
_entry.id   feb7715d52771b5817f985c41ad179f8
#
_cell.length_a   1.000
_cell.length_b   1.000
_cell.length_c   1.000
_cell.angle_alpha   90.00
_cell.angle_beta   90.00
_cell.angle_gamma   90.00
#
_symmetry.space_group_name_H-M   'P 1'
#
loop_
_entity.id
_entity.type
_entity.pdbx_description
1 polymer ?
#
loop_
_entity_poly.entity_id
_entity_poly.type
_entity_poly.pdbx_seq_one_letter_code
_entity_poly.pdbx_strand_id
1 'polypeptide(L)'
;EYWQENADLIPAINYCIDRQAIVDAVLLGKGQVAYSPLQKNKYNCEDVEKYDFDLDKAAEAFEAAGCEKDEEGYWCRNGERIGFTINASPDDQVRIDMAQIAAQQLNEAGLDVKADVPAEGIDWGGQECCIIGWGSPFDADDHTYKVFGTDKGANYSSYSNEKVDEYLKAARETDDEDERMEYYAMFQKELAEHPAY
;
A
#
# COMPACT_ATOMS: atom_id res chain seq x y z
N GLU A 1 -11.88 0.95 9.87
CA GLU A 1 -11.65 0.50 11.28
C GLU A 1 -10.62 -0.62 11.35
N TYR A 2 -10.76 -1.74 10.60
CA TYR A 2 -9.86 -2.89 10.68
C TYR A 2 -8.37 -2.51 10.51
N TRP A 3 -8.01 -1.78 9.46
CA TRP A 3 -6.62 -1.39 9.19
C TRP A 3 -6.08 -0.32 10.13
N GLN A 4 -6.92 0.50 10.75
CA GLN A 4 -6.49 1.45 11.76
C GLN A 4 -6.04 0.75 13.06
N GLU A 5 -6.70 -0.37 13.39
CA GLU A 5 -6.36 -1.20 14.54
C GLU A 5 -5.23 -2.21 14.25
N ASN A 6 -4.97 -2.50 12.96
CA ASN A 6 -4.03 -3.51 12.49
C ASN A 6 -2.97 -2.96 11.53
N ALA A 7 -2.65 -1.67 11.62
CA ALA A 7 -1.67 -1.02 10.74
C ALA A 7 -0.25 -1.65 10.84
N ASP A 8 0.08 -2.23 11.98
CA ASP A 8 1.32 -2.95 12.23
C ASP A 8 1.46 -4.27 11.45
N LEU A 9 0.36 -4.78 10.86
CA LEU A 9 0.39 -5.92 9.95
C LEU A 9 0.78 -5.56 8.51
N ILE A 10 0.64 -4.28 8.11
CA ILE A 10 0.85 -3.86 6.72
C ILE A 10 2.29 -4.14 6.24
N PRO A 11 3.35 -3.88 7.03
CA PRO A 11 4.71 -4.26 6.64
C PRO A 11 4.87 -5.77 6.37
N ALA A 12 4.32 -6.63 7.23
CA ALA A 12 4.37 -8.08 7.04
C ALA A 12 3.65 -8.52 5.76
N ILE A 13 2.46 -7.97 5.49
CA ILE A 13 1.70 -8.24 4.28
C ILE A 13 2.46 -7.78 3.04
N ASN A 14 3.14 -6.64 3.10
CA ASN A 14 3.95 -6.12 2.01
C ASN A 14 5.10 -7.04 1.61
N TYR A 15 5.75 -7.72 2.55
CA TYR A 15 6.77 -8.73 2.25
C TYR A 15 6.21 -10.00 1.60
N CYS A 16 4.90 -10.26 1.69
CA CYS A 16 4.26 -11.42 1.06
C CYS A 16 3.97 -11.23 -0.44
N ILE A 17 4.17 -10.03 -1.01
CA ILE A 17 3.78 -9.72 -2.39
C ILE A 17 5.02 -9.60 -3.28
N ASP A 18 5.18 -10.53 -4.22
CA ASP A 18 6.15 -10.41 -5.31
C ASP A 18 5.62 -9.47 -6.40
N ARG A 19 5.93 -8.18 -6.24
CA ARG A 19 5.49 -7.13 -7.17
C ARG A 19 6.13 -7.28 -8.54
N GLN A 20 7.36 -7.81 -8.62
CA GLN A 20 8.01 -8.02 -9.91
C GLN A 20 7.30 -9.13 -10.70
N ALA A 21 6.91 -10.21 -10.05
CA ALA A 21 6.13 -11.27 -10.69
C ALA A 21 4.78 -10.74 -11.22
N ILE A 22 4.12 -9.84 -10.50
CA ILE A 22 2.89 -9.17 -10.97
C ILE A 22 3.17 -8.31 -12.21
N VAL A 23 4.24 -7.50 -12.20
CA VAL A 23 4.64 -6.68 -13.35
C VAL A 23 4.91 -7.56 -14.57
N ASP A 24 5.60 -8.67 -14.39
CA ASP A 24 5.96 -9.57 -15.49
C ASP A 24 4.72 -10.28 -16.05
N ALA A 25 3.83 -10.76 -15.18
CA ALA A 25 2.64 -11.51 -15.59
C ALA A 25 1.57 -10.60 -16.23
N VAL A 26 1.25 -9.47 -15.59
CA VAL A 26 0.12 -8.61 -15.97
C VAL A 26 0.54 -7.55 -16.98
N LEU A 27 1.70 -6.94 -16.81
CA LEU A 27 2.20 -5.86 -17.66
C LEU A 27 3.22 -6.33 -18.68
N LEU A 28 3.48 -7.64 -18.80
CA LEU A 28 4.43 -8.24 -19.72
C LEU A 28 5.83 -7.60 -19.60
N GLY A 29 6.24 -7.30 -18.38
CA GLY A 29 7.52 -6.63 -18.08
C GLY A 29 7.59 -5.15 -18.49
N LYS A 30 6.49 -4.54 -18.93
CA LYS A 30 6.47 -3.13 -19.35
C LYS A 30 6.18 -2.14 -18.23
N GLY A 31 5.97 -2.64 -17.01
CA GLY A 31 5.82 -1.84 -15.82
C GLY A 31 7.14 -1.71 -15.05
N GLN A 32 7.06 -1.03 -13.93
CA GLN A 32 8.16 -0.91 -12.97
C GLN A 32 7.58 -0.99 -11.56
N VAL A 33 8.21 -1.77 -10.69
CA VAL A 33 7.90 -1.77 -9.26
C VAL A 33 8.17 -0.39 -8.69
N ALA A 34 7.26 0.13 -7.90
CA ALA A 34 7.40 1.40 -7.22
C ALA A 34 7.52 1.20 -5.70
N TYR A 35 8.41 1.96 -5.07
CA TYR A 35 8.62 1.99 -3.63
C TYR A 35 8.18 3.32 -3.00
N SER A 36 7.71 4.24 -3.84
CA SER A 36 7.28 5.57 -3.44
C SER A 36 6.21 6.09 -4.40
N PRO A 37 5.23 6.86 -3.91
CA PRO A 37 4.25 7.51 -4.78
C PRO A 37 4.88 8.54 -5.73
N LEU A 38 6.10 9.00 -5.45
CA LEU A 38 6.82 9.99 -6.25
C LEU A 38 7.94 9.39 -7.09
N GLN A 39 8.01 8.08 -7.28
CA GLN A 39 9.13 7.38 -7.96
C GLN A 39 9.46 7.93 -9.35
N LYS A 40 8.51 8.50 -10.08
CA LYS A 40 8.72 9.12 -11.40
C LYS A 40 8.72 10.65 -11.36
N ASN A 41 8.79 11.22 -10.18
CA ASN A 41 8.82 12.67 -9.96
C ASN A 41 10.24 13.13 -9.60
N LYS A 42 10.55 14.41 -9.82
CA LYS A 42 11.84 14.99 -9.43
C LYS A 42 12.09 14.96 -7.92
N TYR A 43 11.05 14.86 -7.12
CA TYR A 43 11.11 14.75 -5.67
C TYR A 43 11.21 13.31 -5.16
N ASN A 44 11.48 12.33 -6.02
CA ASN A 44 11.67 10.95 -5.59
C ASN A 44 12.79 10.82 -4.56
N CYS A 45 12.53 10.09 -3.48
CA CYS A 45 13.51 9.69 -2.49
C CYS A 45 13.80 8.20 -2.66
N GLU A 46 15.03 7.85 -3.01
CA GLU A 46 15.44 6.44 -3.16
C GLU A 46 15.81 5.77 -1.83
N ASP A 47 16.10 6.59 -0.81
CA ASP A 47 16.45 6.17 0.54
C ASP A 47 15.18 6.00 1.40
N VAL A 48 14.32 5.07 1.00
CA VAL A 48 13.09 4.66 1.69
C VAL A 48 13.15 3.18 2.03
N GLU A 49 12.42 2.76 3.06
CA GLU A 49 12.23 1.33 3.35
C GLU A 49 11.58 0.64 2.16
N LYS A 50 12.11 -0.52 1.78
CA LYS A 50 11.65 -1.31 0.64
C LYS A 50 11.20 -2.68 1.11
N TYR A 51 9.93 -2.96 0.87
CA TYR A 51 9.34 -4.26 1.18
C TYR A 51 9.46 -5.18 -0.05
N ASP A 52 10.68 -5.63 -0.35
CA ASP A 52 10.89 -6.66 -1.37
C ASP A 52 10.33 -8.00 -0.90
N PHE A 53 9.84 -8.81 -1.84
CA PHE A 53 9.27 -10.13 -1.52
C PHE A 53 10.22 -11.00 -0.71
N ASP A 54 9.82 -11.33 0.51
CA ASP A 54 10.63 -12.10 1.45
C ASP A 54 9.71 -12.72 2.52
N LEU A 55 9.41 -14.00 2.37
CA LEU A 55 8.52 -14.72 3.29
C LEU A 55 9.13 -14.96 4.67
N ASP A 56 10.45 -14.96 4.81
CA ASP A 56 11.12 -15.09 6.10
C ASP A 56 10.95 -13.78 6.89
N LYS A 57 11.17 -12.63 6.25
CA LYS A 57 10.88 -11.32 6.85
C LYS A 57 9.40 -11.11 7.14
N ALA A 58 8.52 -11.60 6.27
CA ALA A 58 7.08 -11.56 6.52
C ALA A 58 6.74 -12.32 7.81
N ALA A 59 7.30 -13.53 7.99
CA ALA A 59 7.08 -14.34 9.19
C ALA A 59 7.60 -13.62 10.45
N GLU A 60 8.83 -13.10 10.42
CA GLU A 60 9.40 -12.32 11.53
C GLU A 60 8.51 -11.11 11.89
N ALA A 61 7.98 -10.40 10.89
CA ALA A 61 7.13 -9.25 11.12
C ALA A 61 5.74 -9.63 11.67
N PHE A 62 5.12 -10.73 11.19
CA PHE A 62 3.88 -11.26 11.78
C PHE A 62 4.07 -11.69 13.23
N GLU A 63 5.15 -12.41 13.54
CA GLU A 63 5.48 -12.82 14.91
C GLU A 63 5.73 -11.62 15.83
N ALA A 64 6.44 -10.60 15.34
CA ALA A 64 6.68 -9.35 16.09
C ALA A 64 5.37 -8.58 16.37
N ALA A 65 4.38 -8.69 15.47
CA ALA A 65 3.04 -8.14 15.66
C ALA A 65 2.13 -9.02 16.56
N GLY A 66 2.67 -10.10 17.12
CA GLY A 66 1.92 -11.00 18.02
C GLY A 66 1.00 -11.99 17.29
N CYS A 67 1.30 -12.29 16.03
CA CYS A 67 0.59 -13.29 15.27
C CYS A 67 1.25 -14.67 15.37
N GLU A 68 0.46 -15.71 15.21
CA GLU A 68 0.89 -17.10 15.20
C GLU A 68 0.11 -17.88 14.14
N LYS A 69 0.70 -18.99 13.65
CA LYS A 69 0.01 -19.83 12.66
C LYS A 69 -0.90 -20.84 13.34
N ASP A 70 -2.10 -21.04 12.75
CA ASP A 70 -2.99 -22.12 13.14
C ASP A 70 -2.50 -23.50 12.60
N GLU A 71 -3.23 -24.58 12.94
CA GLU A 71 -2.90 -25.94 12.52
C GLU A 71 -2.92 -26.14 10.98
N GLU A 72 -3.61 -25.26 10.25
CA GLU A 72 -3.70 -25.29 8.78
C GLU A 72 -2.64 -24.38 8.11
N GLY A 73 -1.86 -23.65 8.93
CA GLY A 73 -0.77 -22.77 8.45
C GLY A 73 -1.17 -21.33 8.17
N TYR A 74 -2.38 -20.93 8.55
CA TYR A 74 -2.81 -19.54 8.40
C TYR A 74 -2.34 -18.67 9.54
N TRP A 75 -1.89 -17.47 9.22
CA TRP A 75 -1.57 -16.44 10.21
C TRP A 75 -2.82 -15.94 10.93
N CYS A 76 -2.76 -15.97 12.24
CA CYS A 76 -3.85 -15.56 13.12
C CYS A 76 -3.39 -14.47 14.09
N ARG A 77 -4.29 -13.53 14.39
CA ARG A 77 -4.13 -12.55 15.46
C ARG A 77 -5.30 -12.71 16.44
N ASN A 78 -5.00 -12.87 17.73
CA ASN A 78 -6.02 -13.12 18.76
C ASN A 78 -6.93 -14.33 18.50
N GLY A 79 -6.40 -15.35 17.79
CA GLY A 79 -7.14 -16.56 17.43
C GLY A 79 -8.01 -16.45 16.17
N GLU A 80 -8.02 -15.30 15.51
CA GLU A 80 -8.74 -15.08 14.26
C GLU A 80 -7.76 -15.00 13.08
N ARG A 81 -8.09 -15.68 11.95
CA ARG A 81 -7.27 -15.63 10.73
C ARG A 81 -7.21 -14.22 10.19
N ILE A 82 -6.01 -13.80 9.79
CA ILE A 82 -5.83 -12.55 9.06
C ILE A 82 -6.33 -12.75 7.64
N GLY A 83 -7.42 -12.06 7.32
CA GLY A 83 -8.04 -12.17 6.01
C GLY A 83 -8.76 -10.90 5.61
N PHE A 84 -8.88 -10.68 4.30
CA PHE A 84 -9.56 -9.52 3.73
C PHE A 84 -9.88 -9.74 2.25
N THR A 85 -10.68 -8.84 1.70
CA THR A 85 -11.04 -8.83 0.29
C THR A 85 -10.32 -7.71 -0.46
N ILE A 86 -9.67 -8.05 -1.59
CA ILE A 86 -9.08 -7.08 -2.51
C ILE A 86 -10.08 -6.82 -3.64
N ASN A 87 -10.62 -5.62 -3.70
CA ASN A 87 -11.56 -5.22 -4.74
C ASN A 87 -10.85 -4.62 -5.95
N ALA A 88 -11.33 -4.94 -7.14
CA ALA A 88 -10.93 -4.30 -8.39
C ALA A 88 -12.15 -3.77 -9.15
N SER A 89 -11.97 -2.67 -9.89
CA SER A 89 -13.04 -2.13 -10.73
C SER A 89 -13.39 -3.10 -11.86
N PRO A 90 -14.69 -3.33 -12.15
CA PRO A 90 -15.11 -4.23 -13.22
C PRO A 90 -14.69 -3.77 -14.63
N ASP A 91 -14.37 -2.50 -14.78
CA ASP A 91 -13.97 -1.90 -16.06
C ASP A 91 -12.45 -1.96 -16.32
N ASP A 92 -11.66 -2.53 -15.41
CA ASP A 92 -10.21 -2.54 -15.51
C ASP A 92 -9.62 -3.95 -15.34
N GLN A 93 -9.47 -4.66 -16.45
CA GLN A 93 -8.95 -6.03 -16.46
C GLN A 93 -7.54 -6.14 -15.87
N VAL A 94 -6.69 -5.11 -16.07
CA VAL A 94 -5.33 -5.10 -15.53
C VAL A 94 -5.37 -5.11 -14.00
N ARG A 95 -6.23 -4.32 -13.39
CA ARG A 95 -6.40 -4.30 -11.92
C ARG A 95 -7.05 -5.57 -11.39
N ILE A 96 -7.97 -6.17 -12.15
CA ILE A 96 -8.57 -7.48 -11.81
C ILE A 96 -7.47 -8.54 -11.74
N ASP A 97 -6.62 -8.62 -12.77
CA ASP A 97 -5.54 -9.60 -12.83
C ASP A 97 -4.52 -9.37 -11.69
N MET A 98 -4.18 -8.11 -11.40
CA MET A 98 -3.32 -7.74 -10.26
C MET A 98 -3.93 -8.20 -8.93
N ALA A 99 -5.22 -7.95 -8.69
CA ALA A 99 -5.91 -8.36 -7.46
C ALA A 99 -5.92 -9.87 -7.28
N GLN A 100 -6.16 -10.61 -8.36
CA GLN A 100 -6.17 -12.08 -8.34
C GLN A 100 -4.79 -12.65 -8.01
N ILE A 101 -3.73 -12.14 -8.64
CA ILE A 101 -2.36 -12.62 -8.37
C ILE A 101 -1.93 -12.23 -6.95
N ALA A 102 -2.22 -11.01 -6.51
CA ALA A 102 -1.91 -10.59 -5.15
C ALA A 102 -2.62 -11.46 -4.11
N ALA A 103 -3.92 -11.74 -4.28
CA ALA A 103 -4.67 -12.61 -3.40
C ALA A 103 -4.10 -14.04 -3.39
N GLN A 104 -3.68 -14.57 -4.54
CA GLN A 104 -3.04 -15.87 -4.62
C GLN A 104 -1.74 -15.90 -3.81
N GLN A 105 -0.84 -14.93 -4.00
CA GLN A 105 0.43 -14.84 -3.28
C GLN A 105 0.23 -14.72 -1.77
N LEU A 106 -0.74 -13.92 -1.34
CA LEU A 106 -1.08 -13.75 0.07
C LEU A 106 -1.63 -15.05 0.69
N ASN A 107 -2.46 -15.80 -0.06
CA ASN A 107 -2.93 -17.11 0.38
C ASN A 107 -1.79 -18.14 0.47
N GLU A 108 -0.85 -18.14 -0.47
CA GLU A 108 0.36 -18.98 -0.42
C GLU A 108 1.26 -18.62 0.77
N ALA A 109 1.25 -17.36 1.22
CA ALA A 109 1.95 -16.91 2.42
C ALA A 109 1.22 -17.26 3.74
N GLY A 110 -0.01 -17.76 3.67
CA GLY A 110 -0.80 -18.17 4.83
C GLY A 110 -1.79 -17.12 5.34
N LEU A 111 -2.32 -16.28 4.46
CA LEU A 111 -3.42 -15.36 4.76
C LEU A 111 -4.72 -15.88 4.14
N ASP A 112 -5.89 -15.40 4.57
CA ASP A 112 -7.20 -15.74 3.98
C ASP A 112 -7.72 -14.56 3.15
N VAL A 113 -7.21 -14.42 1.92
CA VAL A 113 -7.47 -13.27 1.06
C VAL A 113 -8.28 -13.66 -0.16
N LYS A 114 -9.26 -12.83 -0.52
CA LYS A 114 -10.10 -12.99 -1.70
C LYS A 114 -9.92 -11.80 -2.65
N ALA A 115 -9.92 -12.07 -3.95
CA ALA A 115 -10.10 -11.03 -4.96
C ALA A 115 -11.57 -10.98 -5.35
N ASP A 116 -12.16 -9.78 -5.38
CA ASP A 116 -13.54 -9.56 -5.78
C ASP A 116 -13.65 -8.44 -6.82
N VAL A 117 -14.65 -8.58 -7.70
CA VAL A 117 -14.97 -7.61 -8.75
C VAL A 117 -16.45 -7.25 -8.62
N PRO A 118 -16.78 -6.30 -7.73
CA PRO A 118 -18.17 -5.96 -7.47
C PRO A 118 -18.82 -5.33 -8.72
N ALA A 119 -19.95 -5.89 -9.16
CA ALA A 119 -20.62 -5.50 -10.40
C ALA A 119 -21.05 -4.02 -10.41
N GLU A 120 -21.39 -3.49 -9.26
CA GLU A 120 -21.79 -2.08 -9.08
C GLU A 120 -20.59 -1.12 -8.91
N GLY A 121 -19.36 -1.65 -9.01
CA GLY A 121 -18.13 -0.92 -8.73
C GLY A 121 -17.72 -0.96 -7.26
N ILE A 122 -16.56 -0.36 -6.97
CA ILE A 122 -15.98 -0.36 -5.62
C ILE A 122 -16.78 0.54 -4.68
N ASP A 123 -17.19 0.02 -3.54
CA ASP A 123 -17.70 0.84 -2.43
C ASP A 123 -16.51 1.50 -1.70
N TRP A 124 -16.20 2.72 -2.06
CA TRP A 124 -15.06 3.47 -1.53
C TRP A 124 -15.12 3.75 -0.02
N GLY A 125 -16.29 3.62 0.59
CA GLY A 125 -16.49 3.82 2.03
C GLY A 125 -16.48 2.54 2.85
N GLY A 126 -16.74 1.38 2.23
CA GLY A 126 -16.93 0.11 2.91
C GLY A 126 -15.95 -1.01 2.50
N GLN A 127 -15.07 -0.77 1.52
CA GLN A 127 -14.11 -1.78 1.08
C GLN A 127 -12.96 -1.96 2.08
N GLU A 128 -12.43 -3.19 2.17
CA GLU A 128 -11.29 -3.51 3.05
C GLU A 128 -9.96 -3.19 2.37
N CYS A 129 -9.83 -3.54 1.10
CA CYS A 129 -8.67 -3.29 0.26
C CYS A 129 -9.10 -3.14 -1.19
N CYS A 130 -8.38 -2.38 -2.00
CA CYS A 130 -8.63 -2.27 -3.43
C CYS A 130 -7.36 -2.01 -4.23
N ILE A 131 -7.40 -2.38 -5.52
CA ILE A 131 -6.40 -1.95 -6.49
C ILE A 131 -6.88 -0.65 -7.13
N ILE A 132 -6.14 0.43 -6.88
CA ILE A 132 -6.43 1.74 -7.43
C ILE A 132 -5.22 2.29 -8.18
N GLY A 133 -5.44 3.17 -9.14
CA GLY A 133 -4.41 3.91 -9.86
C GLY A 133 -4.69 5.41 -9.85
N TRP A 134 -3.64 6.17 -9.70
CA TRP A 134 -3.68 7.62 -9.80
C TRP A 134 -3.13 8.05 -11.17
N GLY A 135 -3.64 9.15 -11.67
CA GLY A 135 -3.17 9.74 -12.93
C GLY A 135 -1.72 10.20 -12.87
N SER A 136 -1.26 10.87 -13.92
CA SER A 136 0.13 11.27 -14.05
C SER A 136 0.62 12.15 -12.89
N PRO A 137 1.69 11.77 -12.20
CA PRO A 137 2.22 12.47 -11.04
C PRO A 137 3.15 13.65 -11.45
N PHE A 138 2.73 14.49 -12.40
CA PHE A 138 3.52 15.67 -12.79
C PHE A 138 3.63 16.68 -11.66
N ASP A 139 2.54 16.85 -10.92
CA ASP A 139 2.50 17.68 -9.72
C ASP A 139 2.55 16.79 -8.49
N ALA A 140 3.65 16.89 -7.73
CA ALA A 140 3.83 16.10 -6.53
C ALA A 140 2.78 16.42 -5.46
N ASP A 141 2.34 17.67 -5.35
CA ASP A 141 1.33 18.09 -4.37
C ASP A 141 -0.04 17.49 -4.68
N ASP A 142 -0.49 17.58 -5.93
CA ASP A 142 -1.78 17.00 -6.33
C ASP A 142 -1.81 15.48 -6.13
N HIS A 143 -0.68 14.81 -6.34
CA HIS A 143 -0.57 13.36 -6.22
C HIS A 143 -0.43 12.87 -4.77
N THR A 144 0.00 13.70 -3.84
CA THR A 144 0.30 13.29 -2.47
C THR A 144 -0.67 13.86 -1.45
N TYR A 145 -0.88 15.16 -1.42
CA TYR A 145 -1.66 15.82 -0.38
C TYR A 145 -3.09 15.31 -0.27
N LYS A 146 -3.80 15.18 -1.40
CA LYS A 146 -5.20 14.71 -1.39
C LYS A 146 -5.33 13.20 -1.11
N VAL A 147 -4.26 12.42 -1.36
CA VAL A 147 -4.25 10.96 -1.24
C VAL A 147 -3.82 10.51 0.15
N PHE A 148 -2.79 11.13 0.72
CA PHE A 148 -2.18 10.71 1.98
C PHE A 148 -2.49 11.64 3.16
N GLY A 149 -2.95 12.85 2.91
CA GLY A 149 -3.32 13.78 3.97
C GLY A 149 -4.57 13.31 4.73
N THR A 150 -4.57 13.48 6.05
CA THR A 150 -5.69 13.13 6.91
C THR A 150 -6.96 13.85 6.47
N ASP A 151 -8.08 13.14 6.41
CA ASP A 151 -9.41 13.64 6.00
C ASP A 151 -9.45 14.28 4.61
N LYS A 152 -8.53 13.95 3.70
CA LYS A 152 -8.57 14.46 2.33
C LYS A 152 -9.44 13.60 1.41
N GLY A 153 -9.99 14.25 0.38
CA GLY A 153 -11.05 13.67 -0.44
C GLY A 153 -10.69 12.46 -1.28
N ALA A 154 -9.40 12.16 -1.46
CA ALA A 154 -8.90 10.98 -2.16
C ALA A 154 -8.13 10.01 -1.24
N ASN A 155 -8.18 10.23 0.07
CA ASN A 155 -7.63 9.32 1.08
C ASN A 155 -8.63 8.20 1.36
N TYR A 156 -8.71 7.23 0.45
CA TYR A 156 -9.64 6.10 0.56
C TYR A 156 -9.22 5.04 1.57
N SER A 157 -7.96 5.07 2.04
CA SER A 157 -7.46 4.18 3.08
C SER A 157 -7.80 4.65 4.50
N SER A 158 -8.35 5.86 4.66
CA SER A 158 -8.53 6.52 5.96
C SER A 158 -7.22 6.64 6.75
N TYR A 159 -6.10 6.72 6.03
CA TYR A 159 -4.78 6.90 6.62
C TYR A 159 -4.69 8.22 7.38
N SER A 160 -4.04 8.20 8.53
CA SER A 160 -3.79 9.39 9.34
C SER A 160 -2.43 9.29 10.01
N ASN A 161 -1.57 10.25 9.70
CA ASN A 161 -0.24 10.37 10.30
C ASN A 161 0.13 11.86 10.39
N GLU A 162 0.30 12.35 11.62
CA GLU A 162 0.58 13.77 11.88
C GLU A 162 1.86 14.27 11.18
N LYS A 163 2.91 13.43 11.10
CA LYS A 163 4.15 13.82 10.43
C LYS A 163 3.96 13.90 8.91
N VAL A 164 3.20 12.96 8.32
CA VAL A 164 2.86 13.02 6.90
C VAL A 164 2.10 14.31 6.60
N ASP A 165 1.11 14.67 7.42
CA ASP A 165 0.36 15.91 7.27
C ASP A 165 1.25 17.16 7.38
N GLU A 166 2.18 17.17 8.34
CA GLU A 166 3.15 18.26 8.54
C GLU A 166 4.06 18.42 7.33
N TYR A 167 4.66 17.31 6.83
CA TYR A 167 5.60 17.36 5.71
C TYR A 167 4.91 17.77 4.41
N LEU A 168 3.73 17.22 4.13
CA LEU A 168 2.96 17.58 2.94
C LEU A 168 2.50 19.04 2.97
N LYS A 169 2.11 19.54 4.14
CA LYS A 169 1.77 20.97 4.32
C LYS A 169 2.98 21.85 4.12
N ALA A 170 4.12 21.54 4.75
CA ALA A 170 5.35 22.30 4.61
C ALA A 170 5.86 22.34 3.16
N ALA A 171 5.80 21.22 2.45
CA ALA A 171 6.16 21.14 1.03
C ALA A 171 5.31 22.05 0.13
N ARG A 172 4.03 22.28 0.49
CA ARG A 172 3.13 23.20 -0.24
C ARG A 172 3.42 24.66 0.04
N GLU A 173 3.79 24.97 1.29
CA GLU A 173 3.87 26.34 1.78
C GLU A 173 5.24 27.00 1.50
N THR A 174 6.31 26.21 1.31
CA THR A 174 7.63 26.75 1.01
C THR A 174 7.77 27.21 -0.43
N ASP A 175 8.43 28.34 -0.64
CA ASP A 175 8.87 28.82 -1.96
C ASP A 175 10.29 28.33 -2.32
N ASP A 176 11.02 27.75 -1.35
CA ASP A 176 12.36 27.20 -1.54
C ASP A 176 12.29 25.77 -2.08
N GLU A 177 12.98 25.53 -3.20
CA GLU A 177 12.96 24.23 -3.88
C GLU A 177 13.74 23.15 -3.13
N ASP A 178 14.83 23.52 -2.45
CA ASP A 178 15.65 22.58 -1.68
C ASP A 178 14.90 22.14 -0.41
N GLU A 179 14.25 23.07 0.28
CA GLU A 179 13.37 22.75 1.40
C GLU A 179 12.20 21.84 0.97
N ARG A 180 11.58 22.14 -0.18
CA ARG A 180 10.49 21.32 -0.71
C ARG A 180 10.94 19.89 -1.00
N MET A 181 12.15 19.74 -1.54
CA MET A 181 12.74 18.42 -1.78
C MET A 181 12.97 17.65 -0.47
N GLU A 182 13.45 18.34 0.57
CA GLU A 182 13.61 17.74 1.90
C GLU A 182 12.27 17.29 2.50
N TYR A 183 11.23 18.13 2.46
CA TYR A 183 9.91 17.76 2.97
C TYR A 183 9.29 16.57 2.24
N TYR A 184 9.40 16.51 0.92
CA TYR A 184 8.95 15.33 0.17
C TYR A 184 9.79 14.09 0.46
N ALA A 185 11.08 14.21 0.73
CA ALA A 185 11.91 13.09 1.16
C ALA A 185 11.48 12.57 2.55
N MET A 186 11.24 13.47 3.50
CA MET A 186 10.75 13.13 4.85
C MET A 186 9.37 12.47 4.79
N PHE A 187 8.47 12.99 3.97
CA PHE A 187 7.15 12.37 3.71
C PHE A 187 7.28 10.93 3.20
N GLN A 188 8.12 10.69 2.19
CA GLN A 188 8.28 9.37 1.59
C GLN A 188 8.90 8.37 2.58
N LYS A 189 9.83 8.78 3.42
CA LYS A 189 10.42 7.95 4.48
C LYS A 189 9.38 7.59 5.53
N GLU A 190 8.63 8.57 6.04
CA GLU A 190 7.58 8.32 7.04
C GLU A 190 6.48 7.40 6.48
N LEU A 191 6.08 7.62 5.22
CA LEU A 191 5.09 6.76 4.56
C LEU A 191 5.60 5.33 4.34
N ALA A 192 6.89 5.13 4.10
CA ALA A 192 7.48 3.81 3.94
C ALA A 192 7.61 3.07 5.28
N GLU A 193 7.93 3.78 6.38
CA GLU A 193 7.98 3.22 7.74
C GLU A 193 6.58 2.89 8.28
N HIS A 194 5.58 3.69 7.91
CA HIS A 194 4.18 3.55 8.35
C HIS A 194 3.26 3.55 7.13
N PRO A 195 3.25 2.46 6.35
CA PRO A 195 2.59 2.43 5.06
C PRO A 195 1.07 2.53 5.16
N ALA A 196 0.50 3.30 4.25
CA ALA A 196 -0.94 3.47 4.07
C ALA A 196 -1.54 2.42 3.12
N TYR A 197 -0.69 1.74 2.34
CA TYR A 197 -1.03 0.82 1.27
C TYR A 197 -0.11 -0.39 1.29
#